data_0b434d37176b52fbfc42dd658752d47e
#
_entry.id   0b434d37176b52fbfc42dd658752d47e
#
_cell.length_a   1.000
_cell.length_b   1.000
_cell.length_c   1.000
_cell.angle_alpha   90.00
_cell.angle_beta   90.00
_cell.angle_gamma   90.00
#
_symmetry.space_group_name_H-M   'P 1'
#
loop_
_entity.id
_entity.type
_entity.pdbx_description
1 polymer ?
#
loop_
_entity_poly.entity_id
_entity_poly.type
_entity_poly.pdbx_seq_one_letter_code
_entity_poly.pdbx_strand_id
1 'polypeptide(L)'
;MTETELKDYIAAIRPADRDAMAAARQRQAQLAKPPGSLGALEDMSVRLAGVTGQVCPRMDKCRVAVFAADNGVVDEGVSCAPRSVTVQQAVNMTRRKTGMSAMAAAFGDDVAVVDVGMDCGTTPAGILNRRVRRSTGDIAIEDAMTRPQALAAMAAGMEQAAIARADGVTALGIGEMGIGNTSTSAAVLAVLTGADIETVTGRGGGLTDRAFARKKDVLRTSIGRRPIRRDDAVDVLCAVGGLDIAAMTGAFLGCAHEGIPAAVDGFISVTAALCAVTLCPAVRDYLFLSHDSYEVGYRLAAERLGLEPCLHLGMRLGEGSGCPLLFRVMEGACGVMSGMATFAEAAIHDGYLDEIRAQDSFTVDRP
;
A
#
# COMPACT_ATOMS: atom_id res chain seq x y z
N MET A 1 15.03 -7.75 14.18
CA MET A 1 15.81 -6.75 13.41
C MET A 1 16.28 -5.64 14.35
N THR A 2 17.50 -5.22 14.24
CA THR A 2 18.11 -4.08 14.94
C THR A 2 18.03 -2.81 14.10
N GLU A 3 18.34 -1.65 14.70
CA GLU A 3 18.44 -0.37 13.99
C GLU A 3 19.52 -0.37 12.90
N THR A 4 20.63 -1.03 13.16
CA THR A 4 21.73 -1.15 12.19
C THR A 4 21.30 -1.99 11.01
N GLU A 5 20.67 -3.15 11.25
CA GLU A 5 20.13 -4.00 10.19
C GLU A 5 19.07 -3.28 9.34
N LEU A 6 18.20 -2.44 9.97
CA LEU A 6 17.24 -1.63 9.21
C LEU A 6 17.96 -0.62 8.31
N LYS A 7 18.97 0.08 8.82
CA LYS A 7 19.74 1.07 8.04
C LYS A 7 20.46 0.40 6.87
N ASP A 8 21.08 -0.75 7.10
CA ASP A 8 21.77 -1.51 6.04
C ASP A 8 20.79 -2.01 4.98
N TYR A 9 19.62 -2.48 5.40
CA TYR A 9 18.54 -2.91 4.51
C TYR A 9 18.04 -1.76 3.62
N ILE A 10 17.77 -0.59 4.22
CA ILE A 10 17.35 0.62 3.49
C ILE A 10 18.45 1.09 2.52
N ALA A 11 19.70 1.06 2.92
CA ALA A 11 20.83 1.50 2.08
C ALA A 11 21.02 0.61 0.83
N ALA A 12 20.53 -0.62 0.85
CA ALA A 12 20.53 -1.52 -0.30
C ALA A 12 19.42 -1.23 -1.32
N ILE A 13 18.35 -0.52 -0.95
CA ILE A 13 17.25 -0.17 -1.85
C ILE A 13 17.75 0.82 -2.92
N ARG A 14 17.47 0.52 -4.18
CA ARG A 14 17.82 1.35 -5.33
C ARG A 14 16.59 2.05 -5.90
N PRO A 15 16.72 3.23 -6.50
CA PRO A 15 15.67 3.81 -7.34
C PRO A 15 15.35 2.90 -8.53
N ALA A 16 14.16 3.07 -9.12
CA ALA A 16 13.78 2.35 -10.34
C ALA A 16 14.79 2.59 -11.47
N ASP A 17 14.95 1.57 -12.33
CA ASP A 17 15.87 1.56 -13.47
C ASP A 17 15.44 2.58 -14.53
N ARG A 18 16.19 3.68 -14.65
CA ARG A 18 15.90 4.78 -15.58
C ARG A 18 16.13 4.39 -17.04
N ASP A 19 17.07 3.48 -17.32
CA ASP A 19 17.36 3.02 -18.68
C ASP A 19 16.23 2.11 -19.17
N ALA A 20 15.72 1.20 -18.33
CA ALA A 20 14.55 0.40 -18.62
C ALA A 20 13.31 1.28 -18.86
N MET A 21 13.10 2.34 -18.05
CA MET A 21 12.02 3.31 -18.26
C MET A 21 12.16 4.05 -19.60
N ALA A 22 13.36 4.48 -19.97
CA ALA A 22 13.62 5.15 -21.24
C ALA A 22 13.33 4.23 -22.42
N ALA A 23 13.80 2.98 -22.36
CA ALA A 23 13.53 1.97 -23.38
C ALA A 23 12.02 1.63 -23.49
N ALA A 24 11.30 1.58 -22.36
CA ALA A 24 9.85 1.40 -22.36
C ALA A 24 9.11 2.58 -23.03
N ARG A 25 9.53 3.83 -22.79
CA ARG A 25 8.97 5.00 -23.50
C ARG A 25 9.23 4.92 -25.00
N GLN A 26 10.43 4.50 -25.42
CA GLN A 26 10.74 4.31 -26.85
C GLN A 26 9.82 3.26 -27.49
N ARG A 27 9.58 2.14 -26.79
CA ARG A 27 8.64 1.13 -27.28
C ARG A 27 7.21 1.67 -27.35
N GLN A 28 6.73 2.38 -26.31
CA GLN A 28 5.40 3.03 -26.33
C GLN A 28 5.21 3.94 -27.55
N ALA A 29 6.23 4.71 -27.91
CA ALA A 29 6.20 5.60 -29.08
C ALA A 29 6.13 4.86 -30.43
N GLN A 30 6.56 3.60 -30.47
CA GLN A 30 6.52 2.77 -31.69
C GLN A 30 5.19 2.02 -31.86
N LEU A 31 4.40 1.86 -30.79
CA LEU A 31 3.13 1.12 -30.86
C LEU A 31 2.11 1.83 -31.74
N ALA A 32 1.34 1.05 -32.53
CA ALA A 32 0.40 1.54 -33.53
C ALA A 32 -0.84 2.20 -32.89
N LYS A 33 -0.63 3.32 -32.21
CA LYS A 33 -1.64 4.12 -31.50
C LYS A 33 -1.28 5.60 -31.46
N PRO A 34 -2.23 6.52 -31.31
CA PRO A 34 -1.92 7.91 -31.03
C PRO A 34 -1.11 8.05 -29.73
N PRO A 35 -0.11 8.94 -29.65
CA PRO A 35 0.64 9.20 -28.43
C PRO A 35 -0.29 9.56 -27.26
N GLY A 36 -0.05 8.98 -26.07
CA GLY A 36 -0.83 9.26 -24.86
C GLY A 36 -2.25 8.70 -24.83
N SER A 37 -2.71 8.01 -25.90
CA SER A 37 -4.11 7.57 -26.04
C SER A 37 -4.57 6.53 -25.00
N LEU A 38 -3.65 5.82 -24.36
CA LEU A 38 -3.95 4.89 -23.27
C LEU A 38 -3.75 5.50 -21.87
N GLY A 39 -3.39 6.80 -21.80
CA GLY A 39 -3.32 7.55 -20.54
C GLY A 39 -2.49 6.86 -19.47
N ALA A 40 -3.06 6.68 -18.29
CA ALA A 40 -2.36 6.10 -17.12
C ALA A 40 -1.76 4.70 -17.36
N LEU A 41 -2.27 3.91 -18.33
CA LEU A 41 -1.68 2.61 -18.66
C LEU A 41 -0.28 2.74 -19.27
N GLU A 42 -0.02 3.82 -20.04
CA GLU A 42 1.30 4.08 -20.62
C GLU A 42 2.32 4.40 -19.51
N ASP A 43 1.98 5.32 -18.60
CA ASP A 43 2.82 5.65 -17.45
C ASP A 43 3.05 4.45 -16.54
N MET A 44 2.00 3.67 -16.29
CA MET A 44 2.09 2.44 -15.49
C MET A 44 3.08 1.45 -16.11
N SER A 45 3.00 1.20 -17.42
CA SER A 45 3.91 0.28 -18.11
C SER A 45 5.37 0.72 -18.02
N VAL A 46 5.63 2.03 -18.16
CA VAL A 46 6.97 2.62 -18.03
C VAL A 46 7.50 2.47 -16.60
N ARG A 47 6.64 2.72 -15.58
CA ARG A 47 7.03 2.55 -14.18
C ARG A 47 7.29 1.08 -13.84
N LEU A 48 6.46 0.16 -14.33
CA LEU A 48 6.67 -1.29 -14.17
C LEU A 48 7.98 -1.74 -14.82
N ALA A 49 8.34 -1.19 -15.97
CA ALA A 49 9.65 -1.45 -16.59
C ALA A 49 10.80 -1.00 -15.69
N GLY A 50 10.70 0.17 -15.08
CA GLY A 50 11.71 0.69 -14.15
C GLY A 50 11.85 -0.16 -12.89
N VAL A 51 10.74 -0.66 -12.33
CA VAL A 51 10.75 -1.53 -11.14
C VAL A 51 11.39 -2.89 -11.43
N THR A 52 11.07 -3.46 -12.60
CA THR A 52 11.48 -4.84 -12.94
C THR A 52 12.77 -4.93 -13.73
N GLY A 53 13.29 -3.79 -14.25
CA GLY A 53 14.40 -3.77 -15.20
C GLY A 53 14.06 -4.37 -16.58
N GLN A 54 12.78 -4.57 -16.90
CA GLN A 54 12.30 -5.21 -18.13
C GLN A 54 11.39 -4.29 -18.92
N VAL A 55 11.65 -4.08 -20.20
CA VAL A 55 10.80 -3.23 -21.06
C VAL A 55 9.37 -3.76 -21.20
N CYS A 56 9.20 -5.06 -21.26
CA CYS A 56 7.92 -5.77 -21.32
C CYS A 56 7.79 -6.73 -20.14
N PRO A 57 7.53 -6.24 -18.91
CA PRO A 57 7.39 -7.10 -17.74
C PRO A 57 6.13 -7.96 -17.82
N ARG A 58 6.09 -9.03 -17.00
CA ARG A 58 4.92 -9.90 -16.85
C ARG A 58 4.30 -9.68 -15.46
N MET A 59 2.97 -9.72 -15.40
CA MET A 59 2.18 -9.60 -14.15
C MET A 59 1.24 -10.80 -14.04
N ASP A 60 1.78 -11.99 -14.10
CA ASP A 60 1.02 -13.25 -14.21
C ASP A 60 0.93 -14.05 -12.91
N LYS A 61 1.59 -13.62 -11.85
CA LYS A 61 1.50 -14.24 -10.53
C LYS A 61 1.44 -13.16 -9.45
N CYS A 62 0.24 -12.86 -9.00
CA CYS A 62 0.01 -11.81 -8.01
C CYS A 62 -0.39 -12.40 -6.65
N ARG A 63 -0.02 -11.70 -5.59
CA ARG A 63 -0.36 -12.09 -4.20
C ARG A 63 -0.78 -10.87 -3.40
N VAL A 64 -1.77 -11.03 -2.50
CA VAL A 64 -2.08 -10.05 -1.47
C VAL A 64 -1.58 -10.59 -0.12
N ALA A 65 -0.68 -9.83 0.53
CA ALA A 65 -0.24 -10.08 1.91
C ALA A 65 -1.06 -9.20 2.86
N VAL A 66 -1.77 -9.82 3.80
CA VAL A 66 -2.64 -9.14 4.77
C VAL A 66 -2.02 -9.27 6.15
N PHE A 67 -1.70 -8.15 6.78
CA PHE A 67 -1.13 -8.10 8.12
C PHE A 67 -2.23 -7.87 9.16
N ALA A 68 -2.44 -8.84 10.04
CA ALA A 68 -3.51 -8.83 11.03
C ALA A 68 -2.99 -8.46 12.43
N ALA A 69 -3.57 -7.41 13.04
CA ALA A 69 -3.25 -6.98 14.39
C ALA A 69 -4.42 -6.24 15.04
N ASP A 70 -4.56 -6.36 16.34
CA ASP A 70 -5.48 -5.55 17.15
C ASP A 70 -4.82 -4.27 17.66
N ASN A 71 -5.64 -3.24 17.88
CA ASN A 71 -5.19 -1.93 18.33
C ASN A 71 -5.81 -1.59 19.70
N GLY A 72 -4.96 -1.26 20.69
CA GLY A 72 -5.38 -0.96 22.06
C GLY A 72 -6.38 0.19 22.17
N VAL A 73 -6.27 1.18 21.29
CA VAL A 73 -7.16 2.36 21.25
C VAL A 73 -8.65 2.01 21.09
N VAL A 74 -8.99 0.79 20.72
CA VAL A 74 -10.40 0.32 20.63
C VAL A 74 -11.10 0.43 21.99
N ASP A 75 -10.38 0.30 23.12
CA ASP A 75 -10.93 0.43 24.48
C ASP A 75 -11.47 1.84 24.76
N GLU A 76 -11.03 2.83 24.00
CA GLU A 76 -11.52 4.20 24.03
C GLU A 76 -12.87 4.41 23.30
N GLY A 77 -13.48 3.34 22.77
CA GLY A 77 -14.78 3.41 22.08
C GLY A 77 -14.73 4.12 20.73
N VAL A 78 -13.60 4.03 20.03
CA VAL A 78 -13.34 4.65 18.71
C VAL A 78 -13.67 3.74 17.53
N SER A 79 -14.21 2.56 17.78
CA SER A 79 -14.64 1.58 16.77
C SER A 79 -16.08 1.16 16.99
N CYS A 80 -16.82 0.90 15.89
CA CYS A 80 -18.17 0.31 15.95
C CYS A 80 -18.14 -1.22 16.05
N ALA A 81 -17.03 -1.87 15.71
CA ALA A 81 -16.86 -3.32 15.77
C ALA A 81 -16.03 -3.74 17.00
N PRO A 82 -16.34 -4.89 17.62
CA PRO A 82 -15.53 -5.43 18.69
C PRO A 82 -14.21 -6.03 18.15
N ARG A 83 -13.15 -6.08 18.97
CA ARG A 83 -11.84 -6.64 18.62
C ARG A 83 -11.91 -8.05 18.03
N SER A 84 -12.84 -8.89 18.50
CA SER A 84 -12.99 -10.27 18.02
C SER A 84 -13.18 -10.40 16.51
N VAL A 85 -13.64 -9.31 15.85
CA VAL A 85 -13.82 -9.28 14.39
C VAL A 85 -12.48 -9.39 13.66
N THR A 86 -11.37 -8.88 14.22
CA THR A 86 -10.02 -9.02 13.63
C THR A 86 -9.69 -10.49 13.35
N VAL A 87 -9.77 -11.33 14.37
CA VAL A 87 -9.46 -12.77 14.24
C VAL A 87 -10.45 -13.47 13.34
N GLN A 88 -11.75 -13.15 13.47
CA GLN A 88 -12.81 -13.76 12.66
C GLN A 88 -12.62 -13.49 11.16
N GLN A 89 -12.32 -12.24 10.80
CA GLN A 89 -12.06 -11.86 9.41
C GLN A 89 -10.74 -12.42 8.89
N ALA A 90 -9.67 -12.41 9.69
CA ALA A 90 -8.41 -13.06 9.33
C ALA A 90 -8.62 -14.56 8.97
N VAL A 91 -9.42 -15.29 9.77
CA VAL A 91 -9.80 -16.68 9.46
C VAL A 91 -10.66 -16.77 8.20
N ASN A 92 -11.63 -15.86 8.01
CA ASN A 92 -12.46 -15.84 6.82
C ASN A 92 -11.66 -15.56 5.54
N MET A 93 -10.59 -14.73 5.62
CA MET A 93 -9.67 -14.47 4.49
C MET A 93 -8.97 -15.75 4.03
N THR A 94 -8.50 -16.61 4.95
CA THR A 94 -7.87 -17.89 4.58
C THR A 94 -8.85 -18.85 3.89
N ARG A 95 -10.15 -18.65 4.12
CA ARG A 95 -11.24 -19.43 3.52
C ARG A 95 -11.82 -18.80 2.25
N ARG A 96 -11.24 -17.70 1.77
CA ARG A 96 -11.74 -16.95 0.62
C ARG A 96 -13.17 -16.42 0.80
N LYS A 97 -13.54 -15.96 2.03
CA LYS A 97 -14.90 -15.56 2.42
C LYS A 97 -15.02 -14.07 2.79
N THR A 98 -13.98 -13.25 2.56
CA THR A 98 -14.04 -11.79 2.70
C THR A 98 -14.05 -11.10 1.35
N GLY A 99 -14.33 -9.80 1.30
CA GLY A 99 -14.41 -9.05 0.03
C GLY A 99 -13.14 -9.17 -0.80
N MET A 100 -11.99 -8.87 -0.20
CA MET A 100 -10.70 -9.00 -0.86
C MET A 100 -10.42 -10.45 -1.29
N SER A 101 -10.53 -11.41 -0.37
CA SER A 101 -10.12 -12.79 -0.64
C SER A 101 -11.03 -13.50 -1.64
N ALA A 102 -12.31 -13.11 -1.75
CA ALA A 102 -13.23 -13.58 -2.76
C ALA A 102 -12.86 -13.03 -4.16
N MET A 103 -12.49 -11.74 -4.27
CA MET A 103 -11.98 -11.15 -5.52
C MET A 103 -10.67 -11.81 -5.94
N ALA A 104 -9.72 -11.98 -5.01
CA ALA A 104 -8.48 -12.68 -5.27
C ALA A 104 -8.72 -14.10 -5.81
N ALA A 105 -9.66 -14.84 -5.21
CA ALA A 105 -10.04 -16.17 -5.71
C ALA A 105 -10.64 -16.14 -7.12
N ALA A 106 -11.48 -15.14 -7.43
CA ALA A 106 -12.09 -14.99 -8.75
C ALA A 106 -11.05 -14.71 -9.84
N PHE A 107 -9.96 -14.03 -9.51
CA PHE A 107 -8.87 -13.68 -10.42
C PHE A 107 -7.69 -14.66 -10.40
N GLY A 108 -7.69 -15.64 -9.48
CA GLY A 108 -6.59 -16.59 -9.34
C GLY A 108 -5.39 -16.05 -8.57
N ASP A 109 -5.55 -14.95 -7.85
CA ASP A 109 -4.49 -14.36 -7.04
C ASP A 109 -4.29 -15.10 -5.71
N ASP A 110 -3.04 -15.18 -5.25
CA ASP A 110 -2.70 -15.73 -3.94
C ASP A 110 -3.05 -14.76 -2.81
N VAL A 111 -3.34 -15.31 -1.62
CA VAL A 111 -3.51 -14.54 -0.38
C VAL A 111 -2.70 -15.17 0.73
N ALA A 112 -1.87 -14.36 1.38
CA ALA A 112 -1.16 -14.70 2.61
C ALA A 112 -1.69 -13.84 3.75
N VAL A 113 -2.17 -14.46 4.83
CA VAL A 113 -2.61 -13.76 6.04
C VAL A 113 -1.56 -13.96 7.12
N VAL A 114 -1.08 -12.86 7.72
CA VAL A 114 0.04 -12.84 8.65
C VAL A 114 -0.42 -12.25 9.98
N ASP A 115 -0.38 -13.01 11.04
CA ASP A 115 -0.62 -12.54 12.41
C ASP A 115 0.64 -11.83 12.91
N VAL A 116 0.56 -10.53 13.04
CA VAL A 116 1.62 -9.70 13.64
C VAL A 116 1.23 -9.15 15.01
N GLY A 117 -0.05 -9.28 15.39
CA GLY A 117 -0.51 -8.75 16.67
C GLY A 117 -1.98 -8.99 17.01
N MET A 118 -2.60 -10.07 16.54
CA MET A 118 -3.98 -10.38 16.91
C MET A 118 -4.11 -10.69 18.41
N ASP A 119 -5.18 -10.20 19.03
CA ASP A 119 -5.48 -10.46 20.44
C ASP A 119 -6.23 -11.80 20.59
N CYS A 120 -5.51 -12.89 20.38
CA CYS A 120 -6.03 -14.25 20.55
C CYS A 120 -5.00 -15.15 21.27
N GLY A 121 -5.45 -16.29 21.77
CA GLY A 121 -4.57 -17.25 22.48
C GLY A 121 -3.45 -17.75 21.58
N THR A 122 -3.82 -18.46 20.52
CA THR A 122 -2.92 -19.00 19.49
C THR A 122 -3.32 -18.48 18.12
N THR A 123 -2.35 -18.30 17.23
CA THR A 123 -2.61 -17.95 15.84
C THR A 123 -3.43 -19.07 15.18
N PRO A 124 -4.59 -18.77 14.56
CA PRO A 124 -5.42 -19.81 13.94
C PRO A 124 -4.70 -20.49 12.76
N ALA A 125 -5.10 -21.74 12.49
CA ALA A 125 -4.57 -22.53 11.39
C ALA A 125 -4.79 -21.81 10.04
N GLY A 126 -3.79 -21.88 9.15
CA GLY A 126 -3.81 -21.20 7.83
C GLY A 126 -3.36 -19.74 7.86
N ILE A 127 -3.09 -19.19 9.04
CA ILE A 127 -2.52 -17.85 9.22
C ILE A 127 -1.04 -18.01 9.59
N LEU A 128 -0.17 -17.23 8.95
CA LEU A 128 1.26 -17.22 9.24
C LEU A 128 1.53 -16.52 10.58
N ASN A 129 2.13 -17.23 11.53
CA ASN A 129 2.44 -16.66 12.85
C ASN A 129 3.76 -15.86 12.77
N ARG A 130 3.63 -14.55 12.86
CA ARG A 130 4.72 -13.58 13.04
C ARG A 130 4.39 -12.59 14.16
N ARG A 131 3.58 -13.04 15.12
CA ARG A 131 3.10 -12.22 16.23
C ARG A 131 4.24 -11.65 17.06
N VAL A 132 4.28 -10.33 17.13
CA VAL A 132 5.22 -9.57 17.95
C VAL A 132 4.73 -9.49 19.39
N ARG A 133 3.44 -9.16 19.55
CA ARG A 133 2.70 -9.14 20.83
C ARG A 133 1.20 -9.25 20.56
N ARG A 134 0.40 -9.43 21.60
CA ARG A 134 -1.05 -9.36 21.52
C ARG A 134 -1.50 -7.92 21.61
N SER A 135 -2.10 -7.37 20.56
CA SER A 135 -2.55 -5.99 20.45
C SER A 135 -1.44 -4.94 20.64
N THR A 136 -1.65 -3.72 20.21
CA THR A 136 -0.83 -2.58 20.66
C THR A 136 -1.23 -2.14 22.06
N GLY A 137 -0.43 -1.25 22.69
CA GLY A 137 -0.88 -0.42 23.80
C GLY A 137 -2.02 0.51 23.36
N ASP A 138 -2.74 1.04 24.35
CA ASP A 138 -3.71 2.11 24.09
C ASP A 138 -2.98 3.44 23.94
N ILE A 139 -2.98 3.98 22.73
CA ILE A 139 -2.24 5.21 22.39
C ILE A 139 -2.73 6.45 23.15
N ALA A 140 -3.92 6.43 23.74
CA ALA A 140 -4.40 7.50 24.60
C ALA A 140 -3.68 7.51 25.98
N ILE A 141 -3.15 6.36 26.40
CA ILE A 141 -2.58 6.15 27.74
C ILE A 141 -1.06 5.92 27.66
N GLU A 142 -0.61 5.09 26.70
CA GLU A 142 0.78 4.66 26.54
C GLU A 142 1.20 4.65 25.08
N ASP A 143 2.45 4.37 24.76
CA ASP A 143 2.92 4.16 23.40
C ASP A 143 2.30 2.89 22.82
N ALA A 144 1.99 2.91 21.50
CA ALA A 144 1.45 1.75 20.79
C ALA A 144 2.34 0.52 20.97
N MET A 145 3.65 0.72 20.84
CA MET A 145 4.65 -0.34 20.94
C MET A 145 6.04 0.21 21.23
N THR A 146 6.92 -0.65 21.70
CA THR A 146 8.35 -0.31 21.85
C THR A 146 9.04 -0.32 20.48
N ARG A 147 10.16 0.38 20.36
CA ARG A 147 10.95 0.41 19.12
C ARG A 147 11.41 -0.98 18.65
N PRO A 148 11.90 -1.89 19.50
CA PRO A 148 12.17 -3.28 19.09
C PRO A 148 10.93 -4.02 18.55
N GLN A 149 9.73 -3.74 19.08
CA GLN A 149 8.49 -4.33 18.57
C GLN A 149 8.12 -3.79 17.20
N ALA A 150 8.25 -2.47 16.96
CA ALA A 150 8.05 -1.88 15.64
C ALA A 150 9.01 -2.50 14.61
N LEU A 151 10.29 -2.60 14.94
CA LEU A 151 11.30 -3.23 14.08
C LEU A 151 11.00 -4.72 13.80
N ALA A 152 10.48 -5.46 14.79
CA ALA A 152 10.08 -6.86 14.62
C ALA A 152 8.86 -6.98 13.66
N ALA A 153 7.87 -6.10 13.80
CA ALA A 153 6.73 -6.05 12.89
C ALA A 153 7.16 -5.70 11.46
N MET A 154 8.03 -4.69 11.29
CA MET A 154 8.60 -4.34 9.98
C MET A 154 9.36 -5.53 9.36
N ALA A 155 10.15 -6.26 10.15
CA ALA A 155 10.86 -7.45 9.67
C ALA A 155 9.91 -8.53 9.15
N ALA A 156 8.75 -8.72 9.80
CA ALA A 156 7.72 -9.64 9.31
C ALA A 156 7.16 -9.23 7.93
N GLY A 157 7.01 -7.92 7.71
CA GLY A 157 6.62 -7.39 6.40
C GLY A 157 7.69 -7.61 5.32
N MET A 158 8.96 -7.29 5.61
CA MET A 158 10.10 -7.52 4.71
C MET A 158 10.22 -9.00 4.33
N GLU A 159 10.04 -9.90 5.30
CA GLU A 159 10.05 -11.34 5.06
C GLU A 159 8.98 -11.77 4.04
N GLN A 160 7.77 -11.19 4.09
CA GLN A 160 6.72 -11.52 3.13
C GLN A 160 7.08 -11.07 1.70
N ALA A 161 7.77 -9.96 1.53
CA ALA A 161 8.26 -9.54 0.22
C ALA A 161 9.36 -10.48 -0.29
N ALA A 162 10.30 -10.89 0.56
CA ALA A 162 11.34 -11.85 0.19
C ALA A 162 10.76 -13.23 -0.18
N ILE A 163 9.76 -13.73 0.58
CA ILE A 163 9.03 -14.96 0.24
C ILE A 163 8.30 -14.80 -1.11
N ALA A 164 7.62 -13.67 -1.33
CA ALA A 164 6.95 -13.39 -2.60
C ALA A 164 7.94 -13.43 -3.77
N ARG A 165 9.12 -12.82 -3.60
CA ARG A 165 10.20 -12.87 -4.62
C ARG A 165 10.67 -14.30 -4.90
N ALA A 166 10.93 -15.07 -3.86
CA ALA A 166 11.36 -16.46 -3.98
C ALA A 166 10.32 -17.36 -4.66
N ASP A 167 9.03 -17.09 -4.42
CA ASP A 167 7.91 -17.77 -5.05
C ASP A 167 7.64 -17.31 -6.50
N GLY A 168 8.36 -16.31 -7.01
CA GLY A 168 8.18 -15.76 -8.36
C GLY A 168 6.94 -14.89 -8.49
N VAL A 169 6.46 -14.28 -7.41
CA VAL A 169 5.37 -13.29 -7.44
C VAL A 169 5.82 -12.05 -8.20
N THR A 170 5.00 -11.60 -9.13
CA THR A 170 5.30 -10.48 -10.05
C THR A 170 4.73 -9.15 -9.58
N ALA A 171 3.73 -9.16 -8.68
CA ALA A 171 3.24 -7.98 -7.96
C ALA A 171 2.71 -8.39 -6.59
N LEU A 172 3.02 -7.59 -5.54
CA LEU A 172 2.59 -7.83 -4.17
C LEU A 172 1.60 -6.74 -3.73
N GLY A 173 0.39 -7.12 -3.37
CA GLY A 173 -0.60 -6.24 -2.75
C GLY A 173 -0.41 -6.22 -1.23
N ILE A 174 -0.51 -5.03 -0.62
CA ILE A 174 -0.31 -4.85 0.81
C ILE A 174 -1.62 -4.45 1.46
N GLY A 175 -2.20 -5.39 2.21
CA GLY A 175 -3.46 -5.25 2.92
C GLY A 175 -3.32 -5.41 4.43
N GLU A 176 -4.40 -5.19 5.14
CA GLU A 176 -4.46 -5.22 6.59
C GLU A 176 -5.77 -5.82 7.11
N MET A 177 -5.75 -6.24 8.37
CA MET A 177 -6.95 -6.53 9.15
C MET A 177 -6.72 -6.13 10.61
N GLY A 178 -7.37 -5.06 11.06
CA GLY A 178 -7.18 -4.58 12.42
C GLY A 178 -8.29 -3.65 12.90
N ILE A 179 -9.12 -4.12 13.82
CA ILE A 179 -10.14 -3.24 14.39
C ILE A 179 -9.44 -2.09 15.14
N GLY A 180 -9.85 -0.85 14.81
CA GLY A 180 -9.27 0.38 15.36
C GLY A 180 -8.14 1.01 14.52
N ASN A 181 -7.64 0.36 13.48
CA ASN A 181 -6.50 0.84 12.72
C ASN A 181 -6.75 2.09 11.87
N THR A 182 -8.00 2.44 11.54
CA THR A 182 -8.32 3.76 10.98
C THR A 182 -8.02 4.91 11.94
N SER A 183 -8.03 4.63 13.25
CA SER A 183 -7.67 5.61 14.29
C SER A 183 -6.15 5.78 14.36
N THR A 184 -5.41 4.69 14.46
CA THR A 184 -3.94 4.74 14.47
C THR A 184 -3.39 5.28 13.16
N SER A 185 -3.99 4.96 12.00
CA SER A 185 -3.62 5.55 10.70
C SER A 185 -3.83 7.05 10.65
N ALA A 186 -4.97 7.57 11.18
CA ALA A 186 -5.21 8.99 11.24
C ALA A 186 -4.19 9.71 12.14
N ALA A 187 -3.82 9.11 13.29
CA ALA A 187 -2.80 9.65 14.17
C ALA A 187 -1.42 9.67 13.50
N VAL A 188 -1.01 8.56 12.87
CA VAL A 188 0.26 8.47 12.11
C VAL A 188 0.31 9.51 11.01
N LEU A 189 -0.74 9.62 10.19
CA LEU A 189 -0.81 10.59 9.10
C LEU A 189 -0.73 12.03 9.60
N ALA A 190 -1.48 12.37 10.66
CA ALA A 190 -1.45 13.69 11.27
C ALA A 190 -0.04 14.07 11.75
N VAL A 191 0.65 13.16 12.42
CA VAL A 191 2.02 13.40 12.91
C VAL A 191 3.01 13.57 11.75
N LEU A 192 3.03 12.67 10.77
CA LEU A 192 3.95 12.71 9.64
C LEU A 192 3.78 13.98 8.79
N THR A 193 2.53 14.39 8.57
CA THR A 193 2.21 15.51 7.67
C THR A 193 2.09 16.86 8.38
N GLY A 194 1.87 16.85 9.69
CA GLY A 194 1.51 18.04 10.48
C GLY A 194 0.07 18.51 10.24
N ALA A 195 -0.77 17.68 9.62
CA ALA A 195 -2.16 18.01 9.38
C ALA A 195 -3.00 17.95 10.66
N ASP A 196 -4.07 18.74 10.69
CA ASP A 196 -5.03 18.70 11.80
C ASP A 196 -5.78 17.36 11.80
N ILE A 197 -5.97 16.81 13.00
CA ILE A 197 -6.75 15.59 13.25
C ILE A 197 -8.16 15.68 12.65
N GLU A 198 -8.77 16.89 12.64
CA GLU A 198 -10.08 17.12 12.05
C GLU A 198 -10.12 16.80 10.55
N THR A 199 -9.02 17.02 9.84
CA THR A 199 -8.94 16.88 8.38
C THR A 199 -8.57 15.49 7.91
N VAL A 200 -8.02 14.65 8.81
CA VAL A 200 -7.52 13.30 8.45
C VAL A 200 -8.29 12.16 9.10
N THR A 201 -9.20 12.48 10.03
CA THR A 201 -9.97 11.48 10.77
C THR A 201 -11.31 11.20 10.09
N GLY A 202 -11.48 9.95 9.63
CA GLY A 202 -12.74 9.44 9.09
C GLY A 202 -13.56 8.64 10.11
N ARG A 203 -14.78 8.25 9.70
CA ARG A 203 -15.71 7.47 10.54
C ARG A 203 -15.39 5.96 10.55
N GLY A 204 -14.39 5.53 9.77
CA GLY A 204 -14.06 4.11 9.63
C GLY A 204 -15.27 3.29 9.20
N GLY A 205 -15.53 2.18 9.88
CA GLY A 205 -16.66 1.29 9.58
C GLY A 205 -18.07 1.87 9.79
N GLY A 206 -18.20 3.10 10.37
CA GLY A 206 -19.49 3.76 10.55
C GLY A 206 -19.79 4.17 12.00
N LEU A 207 -19.07 5.17 12.52
CA LEU A 207 -19.29 5.71 13.86
C LEU A 207 -20.49 6.69 13.88
N THR A 208 -21.24 6.67 14.98
CA THR A 208 -22.22 7.73 15.31
C THR A 208 -21.52 9.07 15.53
N ASP A 209 -22.23 10.19 15.44
CA ASP A 209 -21.65 11.52 15.64
C ASP A 209 -20.94 11.66 17.00
N ARG A 210 -21.53 11.12 18.07
CA ARG A 210 -20.94 11.12 19.41
C ARG A 210 -19.64 10.31 19.46
N ALA A 211 -19.63 9.11 18.89
CA ALA A 211 -18.44 8.26 18.87
C ALA A 211 -17.34 8.84 17.96
N PHE A 212 -17.74 9.51 16.88
CA PHE A 212 -16.82 10.20 15.97
C PHE A 212 -16.16 11.42 16.65
N ALA A 213 -16.91 12.24 17.39
CA ALA A 213 -16.33 13.33 18.18
C ALA A 213 -15.33 12.77 19.22
N ARG A 214 -15.74 11.71 19.97
CA ARG A 214 -14.84 11.02 20.90
C ARG A 214 -13.55 10.52 20.23
N LYS A 215 -13.65 9.91 19.04
CA LYS A 215 -12.48 9.45 18.29
C LYS A 215 -11.47 10.58 18.07
N LYS A 216 -11.93 11.75 17.65
CA LYS A 216 -11.08 12.92 17.43
C LYS A 216 -10.40 13.41 18.74
N ASP A 217 -11.14 13.44 19.86
CA ASP A 217 -10.61 13.84 21.15
C ASP A 217 -9.55 12.86 21.65
N VAL A 218 -9.79 11.56 21.50
CA VAL A 218 -8.82 10.48 21.80
C VAL A 218 -7.55 10.67 20.98
N LEU A 219 -7.67 10.91 19.67
CA LEU A 219 -6.50 11.10 18.81
C LEU A 219 -5.70 12.37 19.13
N ARG A 220 -6.35 13.49 19.49
CA ARG A 220 -5.66 14.70 19.96
C ARG A 220 -4.86 14.41 21.24
N THR A 221 -5.48 13.71 22.19
CA THR A 221 -4.82 13.28 23.42
C THR A 221 -3.61 12.40 23.11
N SER A 222 -3.78 11.40 22.25
CA SER A 222 -2.71 10.47 21.87
C SER A 222 -1.49 11.16 21.28
N ILE A 223 -1.70 12.08 20.33
CA ILE A 223 -0.61 12.84 19.68
C ILE A 223 0.04 13.82 20.67
N GLY A 224 -0.75 14.43 21.56
CA GLY A 224 -0.27 15.41 22.55
C GLY A 224 0.45 14.80 23.77
N ARG A 225 0.39 13.48 23.96
CA ARG A 225 0.86 12.80 25.17
C ARG A 225 2.38 12.91 25.37
N ARG A 226 3.16 12.90 24.29
CA ARG A 226 4.60 13.16 24.31
C ARG A 226 5.09 13.80 22.99
N PRO A 227 6.27 14.43 22.99
CA PRO A 227 6.91 14.82 21.73
C PRO A 227 7.18 13.58 20.84
N ILE A 228 6.78 13.65 19.57
CA ILE A 228 7.00 12.61 18.55
C ILE A 228 7.87 13.21 17.44
N ARG A 229 8.93 12.50 17.07
CA ARG A 229 9.81 12.92 15.97
C ARG A 229 9.16 12.56 14.63
N ARG A 230 8.60 13.55 13.95
CA ARG A 230 7.85 13.33 12.69
C ARG A 230 8.72 12.94 11.50
N ASP A 231 10.04 13.14 11.59
CA ASP A 231 11.04 12.72 10.60
C ASP A 231 11.58 11.30 10.84
N ASP A 232 11.22 10.68 11.96
CA ASP A 232 11.51 9.30 12.30
C ASP A 232 10.21 8.47 12.29
N ALA A 233 9.88 7.88 11.15
CA ALA A 233 8.65 7.09 11.02
C ALA A 233 8.57 5.92 12.01
N VAL A 234 9.71 5.39 12.48
CA VAL A 234 9.70 4.35 13.52
C VAL A 234 9.26 4.93 14.86
N ASP A 235 9.67 6.16 15.22
CA ASP A 235 9.19 6.84 16.45
C ASP A 235 7.69 7.15 16.35
N VAL A 236 7.21 7.55 15.18
CA VAL A 236 5.77 7.77 14.94
C VAL A 236 4.98 6.48 15.11
N LEU A 237 5.45 5.38 14.54
CA LEU A 237 4.83 4.05 14.69
C LEU A 237 4.83 3.58 16.13
N CYS A 238 5.92 3.81 16.88
CA CYS A 238 5.98 3.48 18.30
C CYS A 238 4.96 4.25 19.11
N ALA A 239 4.83 5.56 18.87
CA ALA A 239 3.98 6.43 19.68
C ALA A 239 2.48 6.18 19.42
N VAL A 240 2.05 6.18 18.16
CA VAL A 240 0.64 6.24 17.76
C VAL A 240 0.25 5.27 16.65
N GLY A 241 1.14 4.36 16.26
CA GLY A 241 0.90 3.43 15.14
C GLY A 241 0.15 2.16 15.52
N GLY A 242 0.23 1.19 14.61
CA GLY A 242 -0.28 -0.18 14.73
C GLY A 242 0.79 -1.20 14.33
N LEU A 243 0.72 -2.42 14.84
CA LEU A 243 1.61 -3.51 14.42
C LEU A 243 1.38 -3.90 12.96
N ASP A 244 0.14 -3.81 12.49
CA ASP A 244 -0.26 -3.95 11.09
C ASP A 244 0.37 -2.86 10.21
N ILE A 245 0.28 -1.58 10.62
CA ILE A 245 0.90 -0.45 9.90
C ILE A 245 2.43 -0.62 9.84
N ALA A 246 3.06 -1.01 10.95
CA ALA A 246 4.50 -1.26 11.00
C ALA A 246 4.92 -2.42 10.07
N ALA A 247 4.16 -3.51 10.07
CA ALA A 247 4.43 -4.65 9.19
C ALA A 247 4.23 -4.28 7.70
N MET A 248 3.16 -3.56 7.36
CA MET A 248 2.96 -3.03 6.00
C MET A 248 4.09 -2.08 5.58
N THR A 249 4.55 -1.20 6.47
CA THR A 249 5.72 -0.33 6.22
C THR A 249 6.93 -1.18 5.85
N GLY A 250 7.19 -2.25 6.60
CA GLY A 250 8.24 -3.22 6.28
C GLY A 250 8.03 -3.92 4.93
N ALA A 251 6.78 -4.28 4.60
CA ALA A 251 6.47 -4.93 3.32
C ALA A 251 6.73 -4.00 2.12
N PHE A 252 6.42 -2.71 2.22
CA PHE A 252 6.75 -1.74 1.18
C PHE A 252 8.26 -1.54 1.01
N LEU A 253 9.03 -1.47 2.12
CA LEU A 253 10.49 -1.49 2.07
C LEU A 253 11.00 -2.78 1.42
N GLY A 254 10.40 -3.92 1.76
CA GLY A 254 10.72 -5.21 1.20
C GLY A 254 10.46 -5.29 -0.30
N CYS A 255 9.32 -4.81 -0.78
CA CYS A 255 9.02 -4.76 -2.22
C CYS A 255 10.07 -3.96 -2.99
N ALA A 256 10.49 -2.81 -2.46
CA ALA A 256 11.52 -1.98 -3.07
C ALA A 256 12.90 -2.66 -3.07
N HIS A 257 13.24 -3.37 -1.98
CA HIS A 257 14.49 -4.13 -1.88
C HIS A 257 14.54 -5.29 -2.88
N GLU A 258 13.42 -6.02 -3.03
CA GLU A 258 13.30 -7.20 -3.89
C GLU A 258 12.99 -6.87 -5.37
N GLY A 259 12.73 -5.60 -5.70
CA GLY A 259 12.37 -5.19 -7.06
C GLY A 259 10.99 -5.69 -7.49
N ILE A 260 10.01 -5.70 -6.58
CA ILE A 260 8.62 -6.12 -6.83
C ILE A 260 7.71 -4.90 -6.84
N PRO A 261 6.84 -4.71 -7.84
CA PRO A 261 5.78 -3.70 -7.78
C PRO A 261 4.85 -3.94 -6.59
N ALA A 262 4.63 -2.88 -5.79
CA ALA A 262 3.78 -2.93 -4.60
C ALA A 262 2.44 -2.26 -4.87
N ALA A 263 1.34 -3.02 -4.80
CA ALA A 263 0.00 -2.47 -4.88
C ALA A 263 -0.42 -1.94 -3.50
N VAL A 264 -0.72 -0.64 -3.45
CA VAL A 264 -1.21 0.07 -2.26
C VAL A 264 -2.73 0.07 -2.29
N ASP A 265 -3.35 -0.41 -1.22
CA ASP A 265 -4.81 -0.45 -1.08
C ASP A 265 -5.40 0.92 -0.69
N GLY A 266 -6.16 0.98 0.38
CA GLY A 266 -6.85 2.17 0.87
C GLY A 266 -6.05 2.98 1.89
N PHE A 267 -6.79 3.63 2.80
CA PHE A 267 -6.26 4.63 3.74
C PHE A 267 -5.15 4.10 4.65
N ILE A 268 -5.33 2.91 5.24
CA ILE A 268 -4.35 2.34 6.16
C ILE A 268 -3.07 1.97 5.40
N SER A 269 -3.22 1.35 4.23
CA SER A 269 -2.11 0.93 3.37
C SER A 269 -1.30 2.13 2.85
N VAL A 270 -1.96 3.21 2.38
CA VAL A 270 -1.25 4.42 1.89
C VAL A 270 -0.52 5.14 3.03
N THR A 271 -1.05 5.10 4.26
CA THR A 271 -0.38 5.64 5.45
C THR A 271 0.90 4.85 5.77
N ALA A 272 0.86 3.53 5.69
CA ALA A 272 2.04 2.68 5.84
C ALA A 272 3.07 2.91 4.71
N ALA A 273 2.60 3.10 3.48
CA ALA A 273 3.45 3.46 2.35
C ALA A 273 4.16 4.81 2.57
N LEU A 274 3.46 5.80 3.15
CA LEU A 274 4.06 7.09 3.52
C LEU A 274 5.14 6.93 4.59
N CYS A 275 4.93 6.06 5.59
CA CYS A 275 5.97 5.71 6.56
C CYS A 275 7.22 5.13 5.86
N ALA A 276 7.02 4.21 4.92
CA ALA A 276 8.13 3.58 4.18
C ALA A 276 8.90 4.60 3.32
N VAL A 277 8.20 5.52 2.65
CA VAL A 277 8.83 6.60 1.86
C VAL A 277 9.54 7.61 2.77
N THR A 278 9.02 7.88 3.96
CA THR A 278 9.72 8.73 4.96
C THR A 278 11.05 8.10 5.39
N LEU A 279 11.11 6.78 5.53
CA LEU A 279 12.35 6.04 5.85
C LEU A 279 13.29 5.93 4.65
N CYS A 280 12.75 5.71 3.45
CA CYS A 280 13.50 5.53 2.22
C CYS A 280 12.75 6.12 1.01
N PRO A 281 13.09 7.32 0.53
CA PRO A 281 12.39 7.95 -0.59
C PRO A 281 12.33 7.12 -1.88
N ALA A 282 13.32 6.25 -2.12
CA ALA A 282 13.35 5.39 -3.30
C ALA A 282 12.19 4.38 -3.36
N VAL A 283 11.57 4.05 -2.21
CA VAL A 283 10.39 3.16 -2.14
C VAL A 283 9.24 3.68 -3.01
N ARG A 284 9.10 5.02 -3.14
CA ARG A 284 8.07 5.66 -3.95
C ARG A 284 8.00 5.11 -5.39
N ASP A 285 9.14 4.81 -5.98
CA ASP A 285 9.22 4.33 -7.36
C ASP A 285 8.51 2.97 -7.54
N TYR A 286 8.38 2.19 -6.46
CA TYR A 286 7.80 0.84 -6.44
C TYR A 286 6.30 0.82 -6.10
N LEU A 287 5.72 1.94 -5.67
CA LEU A 287 4.34 2.03 -5.20
C LEU A 287 3.37 2.29 -6.35
N PHE A 288 2.26 1.55 -6.38
CA PHE A 288 1.15 1.75 -7.31
C PHE A 288 -0.15 1.82 -6.51
N LEU A 289 -0.80 2.99 -6.54
CA LEU A 289 -2.06 3.20 -5.81
C LEU A 289 -3.21 2.53 -6.56
N SER A 290 -4.04 1.75 -5.86
CA SER A 290 -5.14 1.02 -6.47
C SER A 290 -6.35 1.91 -6.74
N HIS A 291 -7.02 2.37 -5.71
CA HIS A 291 -8.26 3.12 -5.80
C HIS A 291 -8.24 4.39 -4.96
N ASP A 292 -9.00 5.39 -5.39
CA ASP A 292 -9.30 6.59 -4.58
C ASP A 292 -10.23 6.18 -3.43
N SER A 293 -9.61 5.90 -2.27
CA SER A 293 -10.36 5.46 -1.10
C SER A 293 -11.27 6.58 -0.57
N TYR A 294 -12.48 6.21 -0.17
CA TYR A 294 -13.46 7.17 0.37
C TYR A 294 -13.11 7.69 1.77
N GLU A 295 -12.05 7.17 2.42
CA GLU A 295 -11.57 7.68 3.71
C GLU A 295 -10.88 9.04 3.56
N VAL A 296 -11.24 9.97 4.44
CA VAL A 296 -10.88 11.41 4.35
C VAL A 296 -9.36 11.65 4.25
N GLY A 297 -8.55 10.91 5.03
CA GLY A 297 -7.10 11.08 5.05
C GLY A 297 -6.37 10.53 3.83
N TYR A 298 -7.04 9.72 2.99
CA TYR A 298 -6.38 9.05 1.86
C TYR A 298 -5.74 10.03 0.87
N ARG A 299 -6.49 11.06 0.46
CA ARG A 299 -6.01 12.02 -0.54
C ARG A 299 -4.76 12.76 -0.08
N LEU A 300 -4.75 13.20 1.17
CA LEU A 300 -3.56 13.86 1.72
C LEU A 300 -2.33 12.94 1.69
N ALA A 301 -2.48 11.66 2.02
CA ALA A 301 -1.37 10.72 1.96
C ALA A 301 -0.90 10.47 0.52
N ALA A 302 -1.82 10.31 -0.43
CA ALA A 302 -1.53 10.15 -1.86
C ALA A 302 -0.81 11.38 -2.43
N GLU A 303 -1.28 12.59 -2.12
CA GLU A 303 -0.64 13.86 -2.49
C GLU A 303 0.78 13.98 -1.92
N ARG A 304 0.99 13.58 -0.66
CA ARG A 304 2.33 13.57 -0.04
C ARG A 304 3.29 12.58 -0.71
N LEU A 305 2.77 11.47 -1.20
CA LEU A 305 3.52 10.52 -2.03
C LEU A 305 3.74 11.05 -3.46
N GLY A 306 2.94 12.01 -3.92
CA GLY A 306 2.93 12.48 -5.31
C GLY A 306 2.51 11.36 -6.28
N LEU A 307 1.52 10.55 -5.89
CA LEU A 307 0.99 9.43 -6.65
C LEU A 307 -0.53 9.54 -6.78
N GLU A 308 -1.05 9.13 -7.94
CA GLU A 308 -2.48 9.12 -8.23
C GLU A 308 -3.02 7.69 -8.29
N PRO A 309 -4.21 7.42 -7.72
CA PRO A 309 -4.89 6.14 -7.87
C PRO A 309 -5.46 5.98 -9.27
N CYS A 310 -5.48 4.75 -9.78
CA CYS A 310 -6.00 4.47 -11.13
C CYS A 310 -7.49 4.12 -11.17
N LEU A 311 -8.14 3.85 -10.02
CA LEU A 311 -9.54 3.43 -9.95
C LEU A 311 -10.36 4.37 -9.06
N HIS A 312 -11.59 4.72 -9.53
CA HIS A 312 -12.55 5.54 -8.79
C HIS A 312 -13.84 4.75 -8.58
N LEU A 313 -13.87 3.90 -7.55
CA LEU A 313 -14.97 2.96 -7.29
C LEU A 313 -15.73 3.25 -5.99
N GLY A 314 -15.39 4.33 -5.26
CA GLY A 314 -16.00 4.67 -3.98
C GLY A 314 -15.75 3.63 -2.88
N MET A 315 -14.70 2.83 -3.00
CA MET A 315 -14.37 1.75 -2.06
C MET A 315 -13.80 2.30 -0.74
N ARG A 316 -14.13 1.59 0.37
CA ARG A 316 -13.64 1.90 1.72
C ARG A 316 -13.62 0.66 2.63
N LEU A 317 -13.41 -0.52 2.05
CA LEU A 317 -13.43 -1.78 2.80
C LEU A 317 -12.13 -2.00 3.59
N GLY A 318 -10.95 -1.71 3.00
CA GLY A 318 -9.67 -2.18 3.48
C GLY A 318 -9.38 -3.61 3.01
N GLU A 319 -8.74 -4.42 3.82
CA GLU A 319 -8.39 -5.82 3.56
C GLU A 319 -7.37 -6.03 2.42
N GLY A 320 -6.90 -4.99 1.75
CA GLY A 320 -6.18 -5.10 0.49
C GLY A 320 -7.09 -5.22 -0.73
N SER A 321 -8.38 -4.80 -0.60
CA SER A 321 -9.42 -5.07 -1.60
C SER A 321 -9.22 -4.39 -2.95
N GLY A 322 -8.48 -3.30 -3.01
CA GLY A 322 -8.12 -2.66 -4.28
C GLY A 322 -7.00 -3.38 -5.04
N CYS A 323 -6.19 -4.21 -4.36
CA CYS A 323 -5.02 -4.83 -4.97
C CYS A 323 -5.36 -5.81 -6.10
N PRO A 324 -6.33 -6.74 -5.98
CA PRO A 324 -6.69 -7.65 -7.07
C PRO A 324 -7.18 -6.91 -8.33
N LEU A 325 -7.86 -5.78 -8.15
CA LEU A 325 -8.31 -4.94 -9.26
C LEU A 325 -7.13 -4.23 -9.94
N LEU A 326 -6.22 -3.66 -9.15
CA LEU A 326 -5.01 -3.03 -9.67
C LEU A 326 -4.13 -4.02 -10.44
N PHE A 327 -4.00 -5.26 -9.99
CA PHE A 327 -3.26 -6.29 -10.71
C PHE A 327 -3.79 -6.47 -12.13
N ARG A 328 -5.11 -6.46 -12.35
CA ARG A 328 -5.73 -6.56 -13.69
C ARG A 328 -5.38 -5.35 -14.57
N VAL A 329 -5.30 -4.16 -13.97
CA VAL A 329 -4.85 -2.95 -14.69
C VAL A 329 -3.36 -3.06 -15.06
N MET A 330 -2.51 -3.54 -14.15
CA MET A 330 -1.09 -3.80 -14.42
C MET A 330 -0.90 -4.85 -15.52
N GLU A 331 -1.67 -5.94 -15.50
CA GLU A 331 -1.66 -6.96 -16.56
C GLU A 331 -2.04 -6.37 -17.91
N GLY A 332 -3.08 -5.52 -17.94
CA GLY A 332 -3.49 -4.80 -19.15
C GLY A 332 -2.38 -3.92 -19.70
N ALA A 333 -1.71 -3.14 -18.82
CA ALA A 333 -0.58 -2.29 -19.21
C ALA A 333 0.59 -3.11 -19.79
N CYS A 334 0.94 -4.24 -19.15
CA CYS A 334 1.98 -5.15 -19.64
C CYS A 334 1.58 -5.85 -20.94
N GLY A 335 0.29 -6.23 -21.06
CA GLY A 335 -0.27 -6.87 -22.26
C GLY A 335 -0.17 -5.95 -23.49
N VAL A 336 -0.42 -4.65 -23.33
CA VAL A 336 -0.22 -3.66 -24.40
C VAL A 336 1.24 -3.60 -24.81
N MET A 337 2.17 -3.54 -23.86
CA MET A 337 3.60 -3.46 -24.14
C MET A 337 4.14 -4.67 -24.89
N SER A 338 3.64 -5.85 -24.58
CA SER A 338 4.12 -7.11 -25.19
C SER A 338 3.38 -7.52 -26.45
N GLY A 339 2.07 -7.25 -26.54
CA GLY A 339 1.19 -7.81 -27.58
C GLY A 339 0.75 -6.83 -28.65
N MET A 340 0.80 -5.52 -28.41
CA MET A 340 0.41 -4.54 -29.42
C MET A 340 1.48 -4.40 -30.50
N ALA A 341 1.06 -4.42 -31.77
CA ALA A 341 1.95 -4.24 -32.91
C ALA A 341 2.53 -2.81 -32.93
N THR A 342 3.75 -2.67 -33.40
CA THR A 342 4.32 -1.38 -33.79
C THR A 342 3.72 -0.92 -35.13
N PHE A 343 3.88 0.36 -35.47
CA PHE A 343 3.47 0.89 -36.78
C PHE A 343 4.10 0.10 -37.93
N ALA A 344 5.37 -0.27 -37.78
CA ALA A 344 6.09 -1.06 -38.79
C ALA A 344 5.52 -2.49 -38.93
N GLU A 345 5.28 -3.19 -37.80
CA GLU A 345 4.69 -4.54 -37.79
C GLU A 345 3.25 -4.57 -38.33
N ALA A 346 2.47 -3.51 -38.09
CA ALA A 346 1.11 -3.36 -38.56
C ALA A 346 1.03 -2.86 -40.03
N ALA A 347 2.16 -2.53 -40.66
CA ALA A 347 2.24 -1.90 -41.95
C ALA A 347 1.40 -0.61 -42.08
N ILE A 348 1.31 0.17 -40.98
CA ILE A 348 0.62 1.45 -40.92
C ILE A 348 1.66 2.56 -41.09
N HIS A 349 1.42 3.45 -42.05
CA HIS A 349 2.25 4.63 -42.24
C HIS A 349 1.89 5.68 -41.17
N ASP A 350 2.86 6.10 -40.37
CA ASP A 350 2.65 6.94 -39.19
C ASP A 350 2.93 8.44 -39.40
N GLY A 351 3.21 8.87 -40.66
CA GLY A 351 3.52 10.27 -40.99
C GLY A 351 2.41 11.26 -40.62
N TYR A 352 1.17 10.81 -40.45
CA TYR A 352 0.06 11.66 -39.97
C TYR A 352 0.19 12.05 -38.49
N LEU A 353 1.14 11.45 -37.76
CA LEU A 353 1.43 11.78 -36.37
C LEU A 353 2.59 12.78 -36.20
N ASP A 354 3.26 13.18 -37.29
CA ASP A 354 4.47 14.01 -37.21
C ASP A 354 4.18 15.36 -36.55
N GLU A 355 3.05 15.99 -36.86
CA GLU A 355 2.63 17.25 -36.22
C GLU A 355 2.35 17.07 -34.71
N ILE A 356 1.75 15.94 -34.31
CA ILE A 356 1.46 15.63 -32.92
C ILE A 356 2.75 15.34 -32.15
N ARG A 357 3.67 14.58 -32.76
CA ARG A 357 4.96 14.23 -32.18
C ARG A 357 5.90 15.44 -32.02
N ALA A 358 5.74 16.46 -32.86
CA ALA A 358 6.49 17.72 -32.77
C ALA A 358 6.02 18.60 -31.60
N GLN A 359 4.91 18.30 -30.94
CA GLN A 359 4.43 19.00 -29.76
C GLN A 359 5.03 18.38 -28.49
N ASP A 360 5.60 19.21 -27.62
CA ASP A 360 6.22 18.76 -26.36
C ASP A 360 5.23 18.16 -25.35
N SER A 361 3.93 18.40 -25.55
CA SER A 361 2.87 17.82 -24.72
C SER A 361 1.60 17.58 -25.54
N PHE A 362 1.08 16.37 -25.46
CA PHE A 362 -0.27 16.05 -25.89
C PHE A 362 -1.19 16.10 -24.65
N THR A 363 -1.84 17.24 -24.47
CA THR A 363 -2.86 17.40 -23.43
C THR A 363 -4.24 17.23 -24.03
N VAL A 364 -4.99 16.25 -23.55
CA VAL A 364 -6.43 16.23 -23.71
C VAL A 364 -6.99 17.10 -22.59
N ASP A 365 -7.58 18.26 -22.92
CA ASP A 365 -8.31 19.05 -21.94
C ASP A 365 -9.39 18.14 -21.34
N ARG A 366 -9.25 17.88 -20.04
CA ARG A 366 -10.33 17.19 -19.31
C ARG A 366 -11.45 18.19 -19.12
N PRO A 367 -12.71 17.84 -19.49
CA PRO A 367 -13.86 18.71 -19.26
C PRO A 367 -14.08 19.02 -17.77
#